data_3218f956f94d5b017e7ebbb30458c541
#
_entry.id   3218f956f94d5b017e7ebbb30458c541
#
_cell.length_a   1.000
_cell.length_b   1.000
_cell.length_c   1.000
_cell.angle_alpha   90.00
_cell.angle_beta   90.00
_cell.angle_gamma   90.00
#
_symmetry.space_group_name_H-M   'P 1'
#
loop_
_entity.id
_entity.type
_entity.pdbx_description
1 polymer ?
#
loop_
_entity_poly.entity_id
_entity_poly.type
_entity_poly.pdbx_seq_one_letter_code
_entity_poly.pdbx_strand_id
1 'polypeptide(L)'
;MKSCFKKNLTFTICAVIGLGLGACSDAAFKDQKSVTSGSVSQNNETKTTGGVKNNESNLSSFFDITYFDFDSAELSAETRKVLDRVVDKFLTNPSARVVISGHADERGTREYNLALGHLRASAVADYMVANGIDGLRIKKVSFGKEKPLLKGSNEEAWSKNRRVEINGE
;
A
#
# COMPACT_ATOMS: atom_id res chain seq x y z
N MET A 1 7.18 -51.90 -5.01
CA MET A 1 7.45 -51.61 -6.43
C MET A 1 7.68 -50.13 -6.58
N LYS A 2 8.90 -49.72 -6.92
CA LYS A 2 9.37 -48.33 -7.00
C LYS A 2 9.14 -47.81 -8.41
N SER A 3 8.51 -46.70 -8.63
CA SER A 3 8.52 -46.02 -9.92
C SER A 3 8.99 -44.57 -9.69
N CYS A 4 10.26 -44.35 -10.04
CA CYS A 4 10.92 -43.05 -10.19
C CYS A 4 10.46 -42.40 -11.49
N PHE A 5 9.83 -41.22 -11.41
CA PHE A 5 9.57 -40.42 -12.59
C PHE A 5 10.49 -39.18 -12.58
N LYS A 6 11.64 -39.32 -13.23
CA LYS A 6 12.56 -38.20 -13.53
C LYS A 6 11.99 -37.41 -14.72
N LYS A 7 11.61 -36.14 -14.50
CA LYS A 7 11.39 -35.19 -15.59
C LYS A 7 12.63 -34.31 -15.76
N ASN A 8 13.35 -34.55 -16.86
CA ASN A 8 14.42 -33.69 -17.36
C ASN A 8 13.81 -32.40 -17.90
N LEU A 9 14.21 -31.28 -17.34
CA LEU A 9 13.88 -29.94 -17.86
C LEU A 9 15.09 -29.46 -18.67
N THR A 10 14.98 -29.54 -19.99
CA THR A 10 15.97 -29.03 -20.95
C THR A 10 15.82 -27.52 -21.04
N PHE A 11 16.83 -26.77 -20.58
CA PHE A 11 16.93 -25.33 -20.76
C PHE A 11 17.45 -25.05 -22.18
N THR A 12 16.60 -24.50 -23.03
CA THR A 12 16.99 -23.93 -24.32
C THR A 12 17.31 -22.47 -24.15
N ILE A 13 18.59 -22.13 -24.23
CA ILE A 13 19.09 -20.74 -24.24
C ILE A 13 18.97 -20.24 -25.69
N CYS A 14 18.08 -19.32 -25.97
CA CYS A 14 18.09 -18.50 -27.17
C CYS A 14 18.79 -17.15 -26.85
N ALA A 15 20.04 -17.06 -27.31
CA ALA A 15 20.76 -15.80 -27.38
C ALA A 15 20.33 -15.04 -28.64
N VAL A 16 19.72 -13.89 -28.49
CA VAL A 16 19.51 -12.93 -29.58
C VAL A 16 20.31 -11.68 -29.26
N ILE A 17 21.41 -11.51 -29.97
CA ILE A 17 22.23 -10.28 -30.00
C ILE A 17 21.56 -9.34 -30.99
N GLY A 18 21.05 -8.21 -30.52
CA GLY A 18 20.55 -7.12 -31.36
C GLY A 18 21.24 -5.82 -30.96
N LEU A 19 22.29 -5.44 -31.73
CA LEU A 19 22.84 -4.07 -31.70
C LEU A 19 21.84 -3.13 -32.38
N GLY A 20 21.42 -2.09 -31.66
CA GLY A 20 20.66 -0.97 -32.19
C GLY A 20 21.16 0.31 -31.57
N LEU A 21 22.08 1.01 -32.28
CA LEU A 21 22.45 2.41 -32.05
C LEU A 21 21.31 3.30 -32.54
N GLY A 22 20.80 4.21 -31.73
CA GLY A 22 19.78 5.19 -32.11
C GLY A 22 19.72 6.38 -31.16
N ALA A 23 20.51 7.37 -31.48
CA ALA A 23 20.28 8.83 -31.48
C ALA A 23 19.51 9.49 -30.34
N CYS A 24 20.21 10.37 -29.64
CA CYS A 24 19.74 11.52 -28.87
C CYS A 24 18.75 12.39 -29.66
N SER A 25 17.68 12.85 -29.01
CA SER A 25 17.06 14.13 -29.38
C SER A 25 16.60 14.84 -28.10
N ASP A 26 17.27 15.97 -27.87
CA ASP A 26 16.92 17.02 -26.92
C ASP A 26 15.56 17.60 -27.30
N ALA A 27 14.63 17.68 -26.35
CA ALA A 27 13.43 18.48 -26.50
C ALA A 27 13.33 19.45 -25.33
N ALA A 28 13.49 20.72 -25.67
CA ALA A 28 13.50 21.89 -24.84
C ALA A 28 12.25 22.07 -23.99
N PHE A 29 12.48 22.35 -22.72
CA PHE A 29 11.53 22.91 -21.77
C PHE A 29 11.20 24.34 -22.16
N LYS A 30 9.95 24.63 -22.47
CA LYS A 30 9.41 26.00 -22.60
C LYS A 30 8.55 26.33 -21.39
N ASP A 31 9.03 27.30 -20.62
CA ASP A 31 8.26 28.11 -19.69
C ASP A 31 7.00 28.69 -20.34
N GLN A 32 5.88 28.55 -19.68
CA GLN A 32 4.75 29.44 -19.91
C GLN A 32 4.06 29.81 -18.60
N LYS A 33 4.36 31.03 -18.17
CA LYS A 33 3.72 31.81 -17.12
C LYS A 33 2.48 32.46 -17.72
N SER A 34 1.31 32.26 -17.09
CA SER A 34 0.26 33.28 -17.11
C SER A 34 -0.67 33.17 -15.90
N VAL A 35 -0.68 34.24 -15.16
CA VAL A 35 -1.58 34.62 -14.10
C VAL A 35 -2.91 35.09 -14.73
N THR A 36 -4.06 34.69 -14.19
CA THR A 36 -5.24 35.55 -14.19
C THR A 36 -6.21 35.10 -13.10
N SER A 37 -6.50 36.04 -12.24
CA SER A 37 -7.54 36.06 -11.21
C SER A 37 -8.94 36.09 -11.84
N GLY A 38 -9.92 35.54 -11.16
CA GLY A 38 -11.34 35.72 -11.50
C GLY A 38 -12.24 35.10 -10.44
N SER A 39 -12.68 35.92 -9.51
CA SER A 39 -13.73 35.65 -8.53
C SER A 39 -15.12 35.71 -9.14
N VAL A 40 -16.07 35.19 -8.35
CA VAL A 40 -17.54 35.47 -8.24
C VAL A 40 -18.41 34.23 -8.44
N SER A 41 -18.88 33.67 -7.31
CA SER A 41 -20.21 33.79 -6.71
C SER A 41 -21.43 33.26 -7.47
N GLN A 42 -22.16 32.47 -6.78
CA GLN A 42 -23.61 32.38 -6.49
C GLN A 42 -24.30 31.05 -6.82
N ASN A 43 -24.71 30.42 -5.72
CA ASN A 43 -25.99 29.77 -5.42
C ASN A 43 -26.87 29.26 -6.60
N ASN A 44 -27.21 27.96 -6.54
CA ASN A 44 -28.61 27.57 -6.75
C ASN A 44 -28.90 26.25 -5.99
N GLU A 45 -29.74 26.36 -4.98
CA GLU A 45 -30.48 25.25 -4.40
C GLU A 45 -31.45 24.68 -5.43
N THR A 46 -31.39 23.38 -5.63
CA THR A 46 -32.53 22.64 -6.17
C THR A 46 -32.71 21.36 -5.37
N LYS A 47 -33.71 21.41 -4.51
CA LYS A 47 -34.28 20.33 -3.75
C LYS A 47 -35.00 19.38 -4.70
N THR A 48 -34.49 18.15 -4.84
CA THR A 48 -35.28 17.05 -5.41
C THR A 48 -35.15 15.83 -4.51
N THR A 49 -36.28 15.51 -3.90
CA THR A 49 -36.56 14.37 -3.07
C THR A 49 -36.54 13.09 -3.91
N GLY A 50 -35.68 12.15 -3.59
CA GLY A 50 -35.65 10.82 -4.16
C GLY A 50 -34.83 9.92 -3.28
N GLY A 51 -35.47 9.29 -2.29
CA GLY A 51 -34.81 8.38 -1.36
C GLY A 51 -34.33 7.11 -2.04
N VAL A 52 -33.06 7.06 -2.35
CA VAL A 52 -32.33 5.80 -2.51
C VAL A 52 -31.57 5.61 -1.20
N LYS A 53 -32.00 4.67 -0.40
CA LYS A 53 -31.25 4.21 0.77
C LYS A 53 -30.02 3.47 0.25
N ASN A 54 -28.96 4.20 -0.05
CA ASN A 54 -27.65 3.63 -0.21
C ASN A 54 -27.18 3.21 1.19
N ASN A 55 -27.26 1.91 1.45
CA ASN A 55 -26.48 1.29 2.51
C ASN A 55 -25.00 1.35 2.10
N GLU A 56 -24.43 2.53 2.03
CA GLU A 56 -23.00 2.73 2.13
C GLU A 56 -22.63 2.36 3.57
N SER A 57 -22.31 1.09 3.78
CA SER A 57 -21.62 0.65 4.97
C SER A 57 -20.32 1.47 5.02
N ASN A 58 -20.27 2.45 5.96
CA ASN A 58 -19.16 3.39 6.15
C ASN A 58 -17.84 2.63 6.37
N LEU A 59 -17.19 2.23 5.29
CA LEU A 59 -15.83 1.66 5.34
C LEU A 59 -14.79 2.76 5.63
N SER A 60 -15.17 4.04 5.53
CA SER A 60 -14.36 5.20 5.95
C SER A 60 -14.02 5.23 7.45
N SER A 61 -14.67 4.38 8.25
CA SER A 61 -14.32 4.19 9.67
C SER A 61 -13.56 2.89 9.94
N PHE A 62 -13.18 2.15 8.89
CA PHE A 62 -12.45 0.90 9.08
C PHE A 62 -10.99 1.19 9.42
N PHE A 63 -10.55 0.68 10.56
CA PHE A 63 -9.18 0.78 11.03
C PHE A 63 -8.73 -0.58 11.60
N ASP A 64 -7.59 -1.07 11.16
CA ASP A 64 -6.95 -2.27 11.71
C ASP A 64 -5.44 -2.08 11.83
N ILE A 65 -4.80 -2.79 12.76
CA ILE A 65 -3.37 -2.71 13.01
C ILE A 65 -2.76 -4.11 12.98
N THR A 66 -1.61 -4.22 12.32
CA THR A 66 -0.76 -5.41 12.35
C THR A 66 0.62 -5.07 12.86
N TYR A 67 1.25 -6.02 13.57
CA TYR A 67 2.55 -5.83 14.20
C TYR A 67 3.61 -6.70 13.55
N PHE A 68 4.88 -6.28 13.71
CA PHE A 68 6.03 -6.91 13.09
C PHE A 68 7.14 -7.14 14.11
N ASP A 69 7.96 -8.15 13.85
CA ASP A 69 9.17 -8.40 14.60
C ASP A 69 10.24 -7.34 14.33
N PHE A 70 11.27 -7.34 15.20
CA PHE A 70 12.39 -6.43 15.03
C PHE A 70 13.06 -6.68 13.68
N ASP A 71 13.33 -5.60 12.95
CA ASP A 71 14.03 -5.61 11.66
C ASP A 71 13.40 -6.54 10.60
N SER A 72 12.11 -6.82 10.71
CA SER A 72 11.38 -7.72 9.82
C SER A 72 10.19 -7.02 9.16
N ALA A 73 9.88 -7.46 7.94
CA ALA A 73 8.66 -7.17 7.19
C ALA A 73 7.85 -8.45 6.88
N GLU A 74 8.19 -9.57 7.53
CA GLU A 74 7.49 -10.83 7.35
C GLU A 74 6.14 -10.83 8.04
N LEU A 75 5.13 -11.40 7.38
CA LEU A 75 3.79 -11.53 7.93
C LEU A 75 3.71 -12.77 8.82
N SER A 76 3.48 -12.58 10.12
CA SER A 76 3.23 -13.68 11.04
C SER A 76 1.90 -14.39 10.72
N ALA A 77 1.68 -15.57 11.31
CA ALA A 77 0.42 -16.28 11.16
C ALA A 77 -0.76 -15.49 11.75
N GLU A 78 -0.54 -14.76 12.84
CA GLU A 78 -1.53 -13.90 13.48
C GLU A 78 -1.86 -12.70 12.59
N THR A 79 -0.84 -12.06 12.00
CA THR A 79 -1.00 -10.97 11.04
C THR A 79 -1.84 -11.42 9.85
N ARG A 80 -1.58 -12.60 9.28
CA ARG A 80 -2.36 -13.13 8.16
C ARG A 80 -3.83 -13.33 8.50
N LYS A 81 -4.14 -13.83 9.69
CA LYS A 81 -5.55 -13.96 10.17
C LYS A 81 -6.26 -12.59 10.28
N VAL A 82 -5.53 -11.55 10.67
CA VAL A 82 -6.08 -10.19 10.68
C VAL A 82 -6.35 -9.74 9.25
N LEU A 83 -5.38 -9.94 8.35
CA LEU A 83 -5.48 -9.54 6.96
C LEU A 83 -6.59 -10.29 6.20
N ASP A 84 -6.86 -11.56 6.51
CA ASP A 84 -7.99 -12.30 5.93
C ASP A 84 -9.31 -11.60 6.21
N ARG A 85 -9.55 -11.18 7.46
CA ARG A 85 -10.75 -10.41 7.82
C ARG A 85 -10.83 -9.05 7.13
N VAL A 86 -9.68 -8.41 6.94
CA VAL A 86 -9.59 -7.13 6.19
C VAL A 86 -9.97 -7.36 4.74
N VAL A 87 -9.38 -8.37 4.10
CA VAL A 87 -9.67 -8.76 2.71
C VAL A 87 -11.16 -9.02 2.51
N ASP A 88 -11.77 -9.83 3.36
CA ASP A 88 -13.21 -10.15 3.29
C ASP A 88 -14.08 -8.88 3.29
N LYS A 89 -13.75 -7.91 4.16
CA LYS A 89 -14.45 -6.60 4.20
C LYS A 89 -14.29 -5.80 2.92
N PHE A 90 -13.09 -5.79 2.33
CA PHE A 90 -12.83 -5.05 1.09
C PHE A 90 -13.38 -5.75 -0.15
N LEU A 91 -13.53 -7.08 -0.14
CA LEU A 91 -14.20 -7.84 -1.20
C LEU A 91 -15.71 -7.57 -1.23
N THR A 92 -16.34 -7.41 -0.06
CA THR A 92 -17.77 -7.06 0.04
C THR A 92 -18.05 -5.60 -0.30
N ASN A 93 -17.03 -4.73 -0.39
CA ASN A 93 -17.16 -3.31 -0.70
C ASN A 93 -16.24 -2.89 -1.85
N PRO A 94 -16.61 -3.15 -3.12
CA PRO A 94 -15.72 -2.96 -4.27
C PRO A 94 -15.29 -1.51 -4.53
N SER A 95 -16.06 -0.52 -4.09
CA SER A 95 -15.74 0.90 -4.23
C SER A 95 -14.77 1.44 -3.19
N ALA A 96 -14.60 0.74 -2.07
CA ALA A 96 -13.75 1.18 -0.98
C ALA A 96 -12.26 1.17 -1.37
N ARG A 97 -11.53 2.17 -0.92
CA ARG A 97 -10.08 2.30 -1.04
C ARG A 97 -9.43 2.08 0.31
N VAL A 98 -8.15 1.76 0.32
CA VAL A 98 -7.39 1.52 1.54
C VAL A 98 -6.06 2.25 1.51
N VAL A 99 -5.71 2.87 2.63
CA VAL A 99 -4.37 3.42 2.89
C VAL A 99 -3.66 2.51 3.88
N ILE A 100 -2.50 2.02 3.48
CA ILE A 100 -1.64 1.16 4.28
C ILE A 100 -0.43 1.98 4.72
N SER A 101 -0.33 2.25 6.01
CA SER A 101 0.70 3.11 6.62
C SER A 101 1.70 2.27 7.40
N GLY A 102 2.96 2.23 6.93
CA GLY A 102 4.02 1.46 7.58
C GLY A 102 4.85 2.30 8.56
N HIS A 103 5.17 1.69 9.70
CA HIS A 103 5.91 2.29 10.80
C HIS A 103 7.04 1.41 11.28
N ALA A 104 8.05 2.04 11.90
CA ALA A 104 9.18 1.39 12.53
C ALA A 104 9.40 1.94 13.95
N ASP A 105 10.21 1.24 14.73
CA ASP A 105 10.65 1.76 16.04
C ASP A 105 11.75 2.84 15.87
N GLU A 106 12.19 3.45 16.97
CA GLU A 106 13.12 4.58 16.93
C GLU A 106 14.56 4.22 16.54
N ARG A 107 14.94 2.94 16.62
CA ARG A 107 16.32 2.46 16.40
C ARG A 107 16.70 2.54 14.93
N GLY A 108 17.94 2.95 14.65
CA GLY A 108 18.46 3.11 13.28
C GLY A 108 18.26 4.50 12.68
N THR A 109 18.72 4.67 11.45
CA THR A 109 18.62 5.96 10.73
C THR A 109 17.19 6.23 10.27
N ARG A 110 16.93 7.48 9.92
CA ARG A 110 15.62 7.90 9.38
C ARG A 110 15.31 7.21 8.06
N GLU A 111 16.30 7.20 7.18
CA GLU A 111 16.20 6.63 5.82
C GLU A 111 15.94 5.13 5.87
N TYR A 112 16.69 4.42 6.74
CA TYR A 112 16.49 2.99 6.95
C TYR A 112 15.06 2.68 7.43
N ASN A 113 14.58 3.38 8.44
CA ASN A 113 13.26 3.15 9.00
C ASN A 113 12.13 3.53 8.02
N LEU A 114 12.35 4.55 7.17
CA LEU A 114 11.41 4.89 6.12
C LEU A 114 11.31 3.75 5.09
N ALA A 115 12.45 3.16 4.70
CA ALA A 115 12.49 2.01 3.81
C ALA A 115 11.84 0.77 4.45
N LEU A 116 12.14 0.47 5.73
CA LEU A 116 11.56 -0.65 6.45
C LEU A 116 10.03 -0.51 6.60
N GLY A 117 9.54 0.69 6.93
CA GLY A 117 8.12 0.97 6.97
C GLY A 117 7.45 0.77 5.60
N HIS A 118 8.13 1.15 4.52
CA HIS A 118 7.63 0.89 3.16
C HIS A 118 7.58 -0.60 2.83
N LEU A 119 8.59 -1.37 3.19
CA LEU A 119 8.61 -2.83 3.00
C LEU A 119 7.46 -3.51 3.74
N ARG A 120 7.19 -3.12 4.99
CA ARG A 120 6.05 -3.62 5.78
C ARG A 120 4.71 -3.31 5.12
N ALA A 121 4.52 -2.05 4.70
CA ALA A 121 3.30 -1.65 3.99
C ALA A 121 3.14 -2.41 2.66
N SER A 122 4.25 -2.68 1.96
CA SER A 122 4.23 -3.48 0.72
C SER A 122 3.87 -4.93 1.00
N ALA A 123 4.44 -5.57 2.02
CA ALA A 123 4.11 -6.96 2.36
C ALA A 123 2.60 -7.13 2.65
N VAL A 124 1.99 -6.18 3.35
CA VAL A 124 0.54 -6.17 3.60
C VAL A 124 -0.24 -5.95 2.31
N ALA A 125 0.16 -4.99 1.47
CA ALA A 125 -0.50 -4.72 0.20
C ALA A 125 -0.42 -5.92 -0.75
N ASP A 126 0.74 -6.55 -0.87
CA ASP A 126 0.97 -7.70 -1.73
C ASP A 126 0.11 -8.90 -1.28
N TYR A 127 -0.03 -9.09 0.05
CA TYR A 127 -0.95 -10.08 0.61
C TYR A 127 -2.41 -9.80 0.22
N MET A 128 -2.86 -8.55 0.33
CA MET A 128 -4.24 -8.17 -0.04
C MET A 128 -4.49 -8.36 -1.54
N VAL A 129 -3.51 -8.01 -2.40
CA VAL A 129 -3.59 -8.21 -3.85
C VAL A 129 -3.65 -9.70 -4.19
N ALA A 130 -2.80 -10.52 -3.57
CA ALA A 130 -2.79 -11.97 -3.76
C ALA A 130 -4.13 -12.63 -3.38
N ASN A 131 -4.90 -12.00 -2.49
CA ASN A 131 -6.22 -12.44 -2.04
C ASN A 131 -7.39 -11.70 -2.75
N GLY A 132 -7.12 -11.04 -3.88
CA GLY A 132 -8.14 -10.56 -4.80
C GLY A 132 -8.52 -9.07 -4.70
N ILE A 133 -7.82 -8.28 -3.89
CA ILE A 133 -8.02 -6.82 -3.87
C ILE A 133 -7.26 -6.18 -5.04
N ASP A 134 -7.95 -5.33 -5.81
CA ASP A 134 -7.30 -4.58 -6.89
C ASP A 134 -6.24 -3.61 -6.30
N GLY A 135 -5.01 -3.71 -6.81
CA GLY A 135 -3.90 -2.86 -6.39
C GLY A 135 -4.14 -1.36 -6.59
N LEU A 136 -4.99 -0.97 -7.53
CA LEU A 136 -5.40 0.43 -7.75
C LEU A 136 -6.22 1.01 -6.60
N ARG A 137 -6.77 0.16 -5.76
CA ARG A 137 -7.51 0.54 -4.54
C ARG A 137 -6.59 0.72 -3.32
N ILE A 138 -5.31 0.38 -3.44
CA ILE A 138 -4.36 0.34 -2.33
C ILE A 138 -3.35 1.47 -2.45
N LYS A 139 -3.31 2.36 -1.47
CA LYS A 139 -2.29 3.39 -1.33
C LYS A 139 -1.32 3.00 -0.20
N LYS A 140 -0.03 2.97 -0.51
CA LYS A 140 1.03 2.67 0.46
C LYS A 140 1.73 3.95 0.89
N VAL A 141 1.94 4.12 2.20
CA VAL A 141 2.67 5.24 2.79
C VAL A 141 3.62 4.70 3.85
N SER A 142 4.81 5.25 3.96
CA SER A 142 5.70 4.98 5.08
C SER A 142 5.92 6.25 5.89
N PHE A 143 5.80 6.13 7.19
CA PHE A 143 6.18 7.14 8.16
C PHE A 143 7.50 6.80 8.87
N GLY A 144 8.05 5.60 8.62
CA GLY A 144 9.24 5.16 9.32
C GLY A 144 9.08 5.30 10.84
N LYS A 145 10.03 5.98 11.48
CA LYS A 145 9.99 6.27 12.93
C LYS A 145 9.37 7.63 13.31
N GLU A 146 8.89 8.40 12.33
CA GLU A 146 8.45 9.78 12.55
C GLU A 146 7.08 9.90 13.27
N LYS A 147 6.28 8.83 13.26
CA LYS A 147 4.98 8.79 13.92
C LYS A 147 4.89 7.61 14.90
N PRO A 148 5.56 7.68 16.05
CA PRO A 148 5.48 6.64 17.07
C PRO A 148 4.07 6.60 17.68
N LEU A 149 3.54 5.39 17.87
CA LEU A 149 2.29 5.16 18.60
C LEU A 149 2.52 5.33 20.11
N LEU A 150 3.63 4.79 20.60
CA LEU A 150 4.03 4.91 21.98
C LEU A 150 5.45 5.50 22.06
N LYS A 151 5.61 6.54 22.85
CA LYS A 151 6.93 7.14 23.14
C LYS A 151 7.61 6.35 24.26
N GLY A 152 8.89 6.06 24.07
CA GLY A 152 9.71 5.36 25.05
C GLY A 152 10.81 4.54 24.38
N SER A 153 11.95 4.41 25.06
CA SER A 153 13.12 3.66 24.59
C SER A 153 13.18 2.30 25.28
N ASN A 154 12.12 1.51 25.14
CA ASN A 154 11.99 0.17 25.69
C ASN A 154 11.22 -0.74 24.72
N GLU A 155 11.30 -2.07 24.95
CA GLU A 155 10.68 -3.05 24.04
C GLU A 155 9.15 -2.94 24.02
N GLU A 156 8.52 -2.48 25.11
CA GLU A 156 7.08 -2.24 25.13
C GLU A 156 6.67 -1.18 24.09
N ALA A 157 7.38 -0.04 24.06
CA ALA A 157 7.15 1.00 23.08
C ALA A 157 7.54 0.56 21.66
N TRP A 158 8.70 -0.07 21.52
CA TRP A 158 9.20 -0.51 20.22
C TRP A 158 8.28 -1.53 19.54
N SER A 159 7.78 -2.54 20.29
CA SER A 159 6.86 -3.53 19.75
C SER A 159 5.56 -2.92 19.25
N LYS A 160 5.04 -1.87 19.88
CA LYS A 160 3.85 -1.13 19.43
C LYS A 160 4.14 -0.22 18.23
N ASN A 161 5.36 0.27 18.11
CA ASN A 161 5.77 1.13 17.00
C ASN A 161 6.07 0.35 15.71
N ARG A 162 6.50 -0.92 15.81
CA ARG A 162 6.70 -1.82 14.66
C ARG A 162 5.34 -2.33 14.14
N ARG A 163 4.63 -1.48 13.41
CA ARG A 163 3.26 -1.76 12.98
C ARG A 163 2.98 -1.30 11.55
N VAL A 164 1.90 -1.81 11.02
CA VAL A 164 1.21 -1.27 9.86
C VAL A 164 -0.22 -0.95 10.25
N GLU A 165 -0.67 0.23 9.90
CA GLU A 165 -2.05 0.69 10.05
C GLU A 165 -2.77 0.58 8.71
N ILE A 166 -3.99 0.03 8.72
CA ILE A 166 -4.81 -0.19 7.54
C ILE A 166 -6.08 0.62 7.72
N ASN A 167 -6.25 1.65 6.89
CA ASN A 167 -7.36 2.60 6.98
C ASN A 167 -8.20 2.54 5.69
N GLY A 168 -9.51 2.32 5.81
CA GLY A 168 -10.45 2.49 4.70
C GLY A 168 -10.68 3.96 4.38
N GLU A 169 -10.75 4.29 3.09
CA GLU A 169 -11.13 5.59 2.54
C GLU A 169 -12.47 5.51 1.79
#